data_149b10011b33bbe864a3afe8c82774f5
#
_entry.id   149b10011b33bbe864a3afe8c82774f5
#
_cell.length_a   1.000
_cell.length_b   1.000
_cell.length_c   1.000
_cell.angle_alpha   90.00
_cell.angle_beta   90.00
_cell.angle_gamma   90.00
#
_symmetry.space_group_name_H-M   'P 1'
#
loop_
_entity.id
_entity.type
_entity.pdbx_description
1 polymer ?
#
loop_
_entity_poly.entity_id
_entity_poly.type
_entity_poly.pdbx_seq_one_letter_code
_entity_poly.pdbx_strand_id
1 'polypeptide(L)'
;MEGGAVIAKEGAAANYRDDSSIINVDAVLNAQLGFKRNEAAWVITRQYLLDSGVSADQIAAIEDETSGHVKFYADDTAVAQAVQKGEVDLGFLPLEYALLYADAYGLETVTAAGALQENYVCCRETTSFSRLAEKRDAFVAYFRARIRAFEYYKAGETDDEIRANVVNIVTKWSGKEPDYVETYLYGGVTKYATDPNTKGIIKYVEAANNSGLLKSAAIDFGTYDITANVNTGAYEEALNALVSENPDNVFYAALLAEFKEAN
;
A
#
# COMPACT_ATOMS: atom_id res chain seq x y z
N MET A 1 4.12 -2.29 3.96
CA MET A 1 3.98 -0.97 3.33
C MET A 1 2.61 -0.91 2.69
N GLU A 2 1.88 0.14 2.91
CA GLU A 2 0.63 0.49 2.22
C GLU A 2 0.99 1.55 1.18
N GLY A 3 0.70 1.35 -0.10
CA GLY A 3 1.38 2.14 -1.13
C GLY A 3 0.56 2.54 -2.35
N GLY A 4 -0.75 2.74 -2.22
CA GLY A 4 -1.60 3.29 -3.28
C GLY A 4 -2.25 4.61 -2.87
N ALA A 5 -2.55 5.48 -3.84
CA ALA A 5 -3.26 6.74 -3.62
C ALA A 5 -4.25 7.04 -4.74
N VAL A 6 -5.32 7.71 -4.37
CA VAL A 6 -6.23 8.42 -5.28
C VAL A 6 -5.84 9.89 -5.26
N ILE A 7 -5.61 10.47 -6.42
CA ILE A 7 -5.20 11.86 -6.60
C ILE A 7 -6.24 12.65 -7.38
N ALA A 8 -6.30 13.94 -7.12
CA ALA A 8 -7.05 14.93 -7.88
C ALA A 8 -6.17 16.15 -8.17
N LYS A 9 -6.67 17.07 -8.97
CA LYS A 9 -6.03 18.37 -9.15
C LYS A 9 -6.03 19.14 -7.82
N GLU A 10 -5.01 19.92 -7.57
CA GLU A 10 -4.88 20.77 -6.38
C GLU A 10 -6.15 21.62 -6.17
N GLY A 11 -6.64 21.65 -4.94
CA GLY A 11 -7.89 22.34 -4.56
C GLY A 11 -9.17 21.55 -4.87
N ALA A 12 -9.10 20.40 -5.53
CA ALA A 12 -10.28 19.62 -5.92
C ALA A 12 -10.54 18.38 -5.02
N ALA A 13 -9.58 17.94 -4.22
CA ALA A 13 -9.71 16.70 -3.44
C ALA A 13 -10.91 16.69 -2.49
N ALA A 14 -11.26 17.84 -1.92
CA ALA A 14 -12.43 17.98 -1.04
C ALA A 14 -13.76 17.61 -1.72
N ASN A 15 -13.86 17.70 -3.05
CA ASN A 15 -15.06 17.32 -3.80
C ASN A 15 -15.27 15.80 -3.84
N TYR A 16 -14.22 15.04 -3.56
CA TYR A 16 -14.18 13.58 -3.67
C TYR A 16 -14.00 12.87 -2.33
N ARG A 17 -14.01 13.63 -1.22
CA ARG A 17 -13.95 13.09 0.15
C ARG A 17 -15.31 13.22 0.82
N ASP A 18 -15.56 12.34 1.78
CA ASP A 18 -16.58 12.52 2.79
C ASP A 18 -16.02 13.26 4.02
N ASP A 19 -16.88 13.46 5.05
CA ASP A 19 -16.50 14.13 6.30
C ASP A 19 -15.42 13.38 7.10
N SER A 20 -15.20 12.09 6.82
CA SER A 20 -14.15 11.25 7.44
C SER A 20 -12.81 11.33 6.70
N SER A 21 -12.70 12.13 5.64
CA SER A 21 -11.56 12.20 4.73
C SER A 21 -11.32 10.91 3.93
N ILE A 22 -12.33 10.04 3.87
CA ILE A 22 -12.38 8.88 3.01
C ILE A 22 -13.04 9.28 1.68
N ILE A 23 -12.82 8.47 0.65
CA ILE A 23 -13.38 8.74 -0.68
C ILE A 23 -14.91 8.74 -0.64
N ASN A 24 -15.53 9.74 -1.25
CA ASN A 24 -16.98 9.82 -1.41
C ASN A 24 -17.42 8.91 -2.57
N VAL A 25 -18.25 7.91 -2.27
CA VAL A 25 -18.70 6.89 -3.23
C VAL A 25 -19.39 7.51 -4.44
N ASP A 26 -20.38 8.39 -4.22
CA ASP A 26 -21.14 8.99 -5.31
C ASP A 26 -20.27 9.88 -6.19
N ALA A 27 -19.32 10.61 -5.60
CA ALA A 27 -18.39 11.45 -6.34
C ALA A 27 -17.49 10.61 -7.27
N VAL A 28 -17.01 9.45 -6.80
CA VAL A 28 -16.19 8.53 -7.62
C VAL A 28 -17.02 7.92 -8.76
N LEU A 29 -18.26 7.51 -8.49
CA LEU A 29 -19.12 6.91 -9.50
C LEU A 29 -19.45 7.87 -10.65
N ASN A 30 -19.39 9.18 -10.41
CA ASN A 30 -19.67 10.22 -11.40
C ASN A 30 -18.40 10.86 -12.00
N ALA A 31 -17.21 10.53 -11.50
CA ALA A 31 -15.94 11.08 -11.95
C ALA A 31 -15.40 10.37 -13.21
N GLN A 32 -14.58 11.09 -13.98
CA GLN A 32 -13.72 10.46 -14.97
C GLN A 32 -12.44 9.96 -14.27
N LEU A 33 -12.11 8.67 -14.46
CA LEU A 33 -11.04 7.97 -13.75
C LEU A 33 -9.87 7.67 -14.69
N GLY A 34 -8.65 7.88 -14.22
CA GLY A 34 -7.42 7.59 -14.96
C GLY A 34 -6.49 6.66 -14.19
N PHE A 35 -6.06 5.54 -14.79
CA PHE A 35 -5.08 4.64 -14.17
C PHE A 35 -4.40 3.72 -15.19
N LYS A 36 -3.34 3.06 -14.76
CA LYS A 36 -2.76 1.95 -15.51
C LYS A 36 -3.63 0.70 -15.36
N ARG A 37 -3.63 -0.16 -16.36
CA ARG A 37 -4.28 -1.48 -16.20
C ARG A 37 -3.68 -2.20 -15.00
N ASN A 38 -4.54 -2.81 -14.20
CA ASN A 38 -4.18 -3.57 -12.99
C ASN A 38 -3.56 -2.71 -11.87
N GLU A 39 -3.90 -1.42 -11.81
CA GLU A 39 -3.44 -0.53 -10.75
C GLU A 39 -4.00 -0.94 -9.39
N ALA A 40 -3.11 -1.16 -8.40
CA ALA A 40 -3.48 -1.65 -7.08
C ALA A 40 -4.40 -0.67 -6.33
N ALA A 41 -4.18 0.63 -6.47
CA ALA A 41 -5.03 1.65 -5.86
C ALA A 41 -6.47 1.56 -6.38
N TRP A 42 -6.67 1.26 -7.67
CA TRP A 42 -8.00 1.00 -8.22
C TRP A 42 -8.60 -0.31 -7.72
N VAL A 43 -7.84 -1.40 -7.64
CA VAL A 43 -8.30 -2.69 -7.10
C VAL A 43 -8.88 -2.52 -5.69
N ILE A 44 -8.17 -1.78 -4.83
CA ILE A 44 -8.62 -1.50 -3.46
C ILE A 44 -9.85 -0.58 -3.45
N THR A 45 -9.84 0.48 -4.27
CA THR A 45 -11.00 1.39 -4.38
C THR A 45 -12.24 0.64 -4.86
N ARG A 46 -12.09 -0.22 -5.85
CA ARG A 46 -13.16 -1.06 -6.36
C ARG A 46 -13.77 -1.97 -5.29
N GLN A 47 -12.91 -2.60 -4.47
CA GLN A 47 -13.38 -3.40 -3.34
C GLN A 47 -14.12 -2.54 -2.32
N TYR A 48 -13.59 -1.35 -1.99
CA TYR A 48 -14.26 -0.40 -1.10
C TYR A 48 -15.65 0.01 -1.62
N LEU A 49 -15.80 0.26 -2.94
CA LEU A 49 -17.10 0.55 -3.55
C LEU A 49 -18.08 -0.62 -3.38
N LEU A 50 -17.64 -1.86 -3.60
CA LEU A 50 -18.45 -3.08 -3.37
C LEU A 50 -18.90 -3.18 -1.90
N ASP A 51 -17.99 -3.01 -0.97
CA ASP A 51 -18.24 -3.08 0.48
C ASP A 51 -19.18 -1.95 0.93
N SER A 52 -19.19 -0.83 0.20
CA SER A 52 -20.10 0.30 0.40
C SER A 52 -21.47 0.12 -0.25
N GLY A 53 -21.74 -1.04 -0.86
CA GLY A 53 -23.03 -1.39 -1.43
C GLY A 53 -23.22 -1.04 -2.92
N VAL A 54 -22.17 -0.60 -3.62
CA VAL A 54 -22.20 -0.44 -5.08
C VAL A 54 -22.23 -1.82 -5.73
N SER A 55 -23.15 -2.05 -6.66
CA SER A 55 -23.25 -3.34 -7.32
C SER A 55 -22.08 -3.59 -8.29
N ALA A 56 -21.72 -4.87 -8.48
CA ALA A 56 -20.71 -5.26 -9.45
C ALA A 56 -21.05 -4.80 -10.89
N ASP A 57 -22.34 -4.76 -11.25
CA ASP A 57 -22.79 -4.29 -12.57
C ASP A 57 -22.59 -2.78 -12.74
N GLN A 58 -22.79 -1.97 -11.68
CA GLN A 58 -22.49 -0.55 -11.71
C GLN A 58 -21.00 -0.29 -11.89
N ILE A 59 -20.16 -1.05 -11.19
CA ILE A 59 -18.70 -0.92 -11.32
C ILE A 59 -18.26 -1.36 -12.74
N ALA A 60 -18.78 -2.47 -13.25
CA ALA A 60 -18.47 -2.94 -14.59
C ALA A 60 -18.88 -1.92 -15.66
N ALA A 61 -20.00 -1.21 -15.46
CA ALA A 61 -20.42 -0.11 -16.36
C ALA A 61 -19.47 1.08 -16.33
N ILE A 62 -18.84 1.39 -15.18
CA ILE A 62 -17.80 2.42 -15.09
C ILE A 62 -16.50 1.94 -15.77
N GLU A 63 -16.11 0.69 -15.56
CA GLU A 63 -14.90 0.08 -16.12
C GLU A 63 -14.99 -0.16 -17.64
N ASP A 64 -16.16 -0.05 -18.23
CA ASP A 64 -16.35 -0.11 -19.68
C ASP A 64 -15.70 1.10 -20.35
N GLU A 65 -14.63 0.88 -21.10
CA GLU A 65 -13.88 1.94 -21.79
C GLU A 65 -14.77 2.77 -22.76
N THR A 66 -15.85 2.18 -23.24
CA THR A 66 -16.79 2.88 -24.13
C THR A 66 -17.71 3.83 -23.36
N SER A 67 -17.82 3.71 -22.06
CA SER A 67 -18.62 4.61 -21.21
C SER A 67 -18.04 6.02 -21.11
N GLY A 68 -16.71 6.14 -21.32
CA GLY A 68 -15.96 7.38 -21.14
C GLY A 68 -15.63 7.73 -19.68
N HIS A 69 -16.04 6.90 -18.71
CA HIS A 69 -15.71 7.09 -17.30
C HIS A 69 -14.27 6.71 -16.97
N VAL A 70 -13.70 5.72 -17.66
CA VAL A 70 -12.34 5.20 -17.42
C VAL A 70 -11.45 5.45 -18.61
N LYS A 71 -10.22 5.91 -18.35
CA LYS A 71 -9.13 6.00 -19.32
C LYS A 71 -7.90 5.27 -18.80
N PHE A 72 -7.35 4.39 -19.62
CA PHE A 72 -6.11 3.68 -19.31
C PHE A 72 -4.90 4.40 -19.89
N TYR A 73 -3.85 4.51 -19.09
CA TYR A 73 -2.60 5.17 -19.44
C TYR A 73 -1.44 4.18 -19.40
N ALA A 74 -0.36 4.52 -20.10
CA ALA A 74 0.82 3.66 -20.24
C ALA A 74 1.64 3.60 -18.94
N ASP A 75 1.71 4.73 -18.19
CA ASP A 75 2.52 4.87 -17.00
C ASP A 75 1.93 5.90 -16.02
N ASP A 76 2.53 6.00 -14.83
CA ASP A 76 2.09 6.86 -13.74
C ASP A 76 2.22 8.34 -14.07
N THR A 77 3.24 8.71 -14.86
CA THR A 77 3.45 10.10 -15.31
C THR A 77 2.31 10.54 -16.20
N ALA A 78 1.87 9.69 -17.13
CA ALA A 78 0.76 9.98 -18.01
C ALA A 78 -0.56 10.13 -17.24
N VAL A 79 -0.79 9.33 -16.19
CA VAL A 79 -1.95 9.50 -15.29
C VAL A 79 -1.89 10.86 -14.60
N ALA A 80 -0.76 11.22 -13.99
CA ALA A 80 -0.59 12.49 -13.30
C ALA A 80 -0.81 13.69 -14.24
N GLN A 81 -0.27 13.64 -15.45
CA GLN A 81 -0.47 14.69 -16.46
C GLN A 81 -1.93 14.79 -16.92
N ALA A 82 -2.65 13.68 -17.02
CA ALA A 82 -4.05 13.67 -17.40
C ALA A 82 -4.91 14.35 -16.34
N VAL A 83 -4.65 14.10 -15.05
CA VAL A 83 -5.32 14.81 -13.94
C VAL A 83 -4.99 16.31 -13.98
N GLN A 84 -3.71 16.67 -14.16
CA GLN A 84 -3.27 18.06 -14.26
C GLN A 84 -4.01 18.81 -15.37
N LYS A 85 -4.18 18.19 -16.54
CA LYS A 85 -4.86 18.78 -17.70
C LYS A 85 -6.38 18.78 -17.60
N GLY A 86 -6.96 18.07 -16.62
CA GLY A 86 -8.41 17.87 -16.51
C GLY A 86 -8.97 16.91 -17.57
N GLU A 87 -8.15 16.02 -18.09
CA GLU A 87 -8.58 14.93 -18.99
C GLU A 87 -9.31 13.83 -18.24
N VAL A 88 -9.00 13.69 -16.95
CA VAL A 88 -9.68 12.88 -15.95
C VAL A 88 -9.76 13.65 -14.64
N ASP A 89 -10.75 13.33 -13.81
CA ASP A 89 -11.00 13.99 -12.53
C ASP A 89 -10.13 13.38 -11.42
N LEU A 90 -10.03 12.05 -11.42
CA LEU A 90 -9.28 11.27 -10.44
C LEU A 90 -8.23 10.40 -11.13
N GLY A 91 -7.04 10.35 -10.54
CA GLY A 91 -5.97 9.43 -10.90
C GLY A 91 -5.70 8.41 -9.80
N PHE A 92 -5.29 7.21 -10.18
CA PHE A 92 -4.90 6.15 -9.26
C PHE A 92 -3.43 5.82 -9.49
N LEU A 93 -2.60 6.00 -8.46
CA LEU A 93 -1.15 5.88 -8.55
C LEU A 93 -0.59 5.11 -7.35
N PRO A 94 0.60 4.50 -7.47
CA PRO A 94 1.41 4.20 -6.31
C PRO A 94 1.69 5.48 -5.49
N LEU A 95 1.68 5.36 -4.16
CA LEU A 95 1.75 6.52 -3.27
C LEU A 95 3.03 7.35 -3.46
N GLU A 96 4.17 6.71 -3.75
CA GLU A 96 5.43 7.38 -4.02
C GLU A 96 5.36 8.31 -5.24
N TYR A 97 4.61 7.93 -6.26
CA TYR A 97 4.39 8.79 -7.44
C TYR A 97 3.38 9.89 -7.15
N ALA A 98 2.34 9.61 -6.35
CA ALA A 98 1.40 10.64 -5.93
C ALA A 98 2.11 11.78 -5.20
N LEU A 99 3.02 11.45 -4.27
CA LEU A 99 3.83 12.45 -3.55
C LEU A 99 4.86 13.13 -4.46
N LEU A 100 5.54 12.37 -5.33
CA LEU A 100 6.54 12.91 -6.24
C LEU A 100 5.95 13.92 -7.23
N TYR A 101 4.72 13.70 -7.66
CA TYR A 101 4.07 14.51 -8.68
C TYR A 101 3.15 15.60 -8.11
N ALA A 102 2.92 15.62 -6.79
CA ALA A 102 2.07 16.63 -6.15
C ALA A 102 2.47 18.05 -6.57
N ASP A 103 3.69 18.46 -6.24
CA ASP A 103 4.19 19.80 -6.57
C ASP A 103 4.45 19.98 -8.07
N ALA A 104 5.00 18.95 -8.74
CA ALA A 104 5.38 19.02 -10.14
C ALA A 104 4.19 19.25 -11.08
N TYR A 105 3.02 18.72 -10.72
CA TYR A 105 1.82 18.77 -11.57
C TYR A 105 0.62 19.45 -10.89
N GLY A 106 0.79 20.07 -9.71
CA GLY A 106 -0.32 20.69 -8.97
C GLY A 106 -1.42 19.70 -8.64
N LEU A 107 -1.05 18.61 -7.96
CA LEU A 107 -1.94 17.53 -7.57
C LEU A 107 -2.03 17.43 -6.05
N GLU A 108 -3.12 16.88 -5.55
CA GLU A 108 -3.27 16.53 -4.15
C GLU A 108 -3.83 15.13 -3.98
N THR A 109 -3.47 14.49 -2.86
CA THR A 109 -4.00 13.17 -2.51
C THR A 109 -5.43 13.32 -1.98
N VAL A 110 -6.37 12.62 -2.62
CA VAL A 110 -7.75 12.50 -2.14
C VAL A 110 -7.79 11.55 -0.96
N THR A 111 -7.24 10.35 -1.12
CA THR A 111 -7.13 9.34 -0.07
C THR A 111 -5.99 8.37 -0.35
N ALA A 112 -5.46 7.75 0.69
CA ALA A 112 -4.53 6.63 0.56
C ALA A 112 -5.31 5.31 0.52
N ALA A 113 -4.81 4.31 -0.22
CA ALA A 113 -5.44 2.99 -0.32
C ALA A 113 -5.58 2.29 1.04
N GLY A 114 -4.64 2.54 1.96
CA GLY A 114 -4.71 2.03 3.33
C GLY A 114 -5.86 2.59 4.18
N ALA A 115 -6.43 3.74 3.80
CA ALA A 115 -7.65 4.26 4.41
C ALA A 115 -8.92 3.55 3.89
N LEU A 116 -8.86 2.99 2.68
CA LEU A 116 -9.96 2.28 2.05
C LEU A 116 -10.00 0.80 2.43
N GLN A 117 -8.84 0.22 2.73
CA GLN A 117 -8.73 -1.17 3.19
C GLN A 117 -7.78 -1.24 4.37
N GLU A 118 -8.33 -1.48 5.55
CA GLU A 118 -7.53 -1.70 6.75
C GLU A 118 -6.56 -2.88 6.56
N ASN A 119 -5.32 -2.69 6.99
CA ASN A 119 -4.24 -3.66 6.83
C ASN A 119 -3.92 -4.04 5.37
N TYR A 120 -4.14 -3.11 4.44
CA TYR A 120 -3.74 -3.27 3.05
C TYR A 120 -2.25 -3.60 2.92
N VAL A 121 -1.95 -4.61 2.11
CA VAL A 121 -0.60 -5.13 1.92
C VAL A 121 -0.14 -4.83 0.50
N CYS A 122 0.74 -3.83 0.33
CA CYS A 122 1.33 -3.51 -0.98
C CYS A 122 2.50 -4.43 -1.32
N CYS A 123 3.50 -4.49 -0.45
CA CYS A 123 4.76 -5.17 -0.72
C CYS A 123 5.12 -6.17 0.37
N ARG A 124 5.57 -7.37 -0.04
CA ARG A 124 6.11 -8.40 0.86
C ARG A 124 7.35 -9.02 0.23
N GLU A 125 8.21 -9.55 1.07
CA GLU A 125 9.37 -10.32 0.63
C GLU A 125 8.91 -11.60 -0.03
N THR A 126 9.47 -11.90 -1.19
CA THR A 126 9.19 -13.13 -1.94
C THR A 126 10.45 -13.92 -2.21
N THR A 127 10.35 -15.24 -2.04
CA THR A 127 11.41 -16.19 -2.37
C THR A 127 10.81 -17.56 -2.70
N SER A 128 11.60 -18.48 -3.25
CA SER A 128 11.14 -19.86 -3.42
C SER A 128 11.24 -20.63 -2.10
N PHE A 129 10.39 -21.65 -1.92
CA PHE A 129 10.46 -22.53 -0.76
C PHE A 129 11.83 -23.23 -0.63
N SER A 130 12.41 -23.65 -1.76
CA SER A 130 13.75 -24.25 -1.77
C SER A 130 14.83 -23.29 -1.26
N ARG A 131 14.78 -22.01 -1.70
CA ARG A 131 15.71 -20.99 -1.26
C ARG A 131 15.52 -20.66 0.22
N LEU A 132 14.26 -20.56 0.69
CA LEU A 132 13.96 -20.33 2.09
C LEU A 132 14.52 -21.46 2.98
N ALA A 133 14.36 -22.73 2.57
CA ALA A 133 14.89 -23.88 3.29
C ALA A 133 16.43 -23.89 3.30
N GLU A 134 17.05 -23.63 2.14
CA GLU A 134 18.54 -23.63 1.98
C GLU A 134 19.23 -22.50 2.76
N LYS A 135 18.57 -21.32 2.87
CA LYS A 135 19.14 -20.09 3.43
C LYS A 135 18.39 -19.59 4.67
N ARG A 136 17.71 -20.48 5.40
CA ARG A 136 16.87 -20.10 6.54
C ARG A 136 17.54 -19.15 7.51
N ASP A 137 18.77 -19.47 7.94
CA ASP A 137 19.51 -18.65 8.91
C ASP A 137 19.77 -17.23 8.38
N ALA A 138 20.02 -17.10 7.07
CA ALA A 138 20.19 -15.78 6.43
C ALA A 138 18.90 -14.98 6.42
N PHE A 139 17.73 -15.64 6.19
CA PHE A 139 16.42 -14.97 6.28
C PHE A 139 16.11 -14.56 7.71
N VAL A 140 16.37 -15.40 8.70
CA VAL A 140 16.21 -15.05 10.12
C VAL A 140 17.09 -13.85 10.49
N ALA A 141 18.37 -13.85 10.09
CA ALA A 141 19.27 -12.73 10.32
C ALA A 141 18.81 -11.44 9.63
N TYR A 142 18.30 -11.54 8.38
CA TYR A 142 17.72 -10.44 7.64
C TYR A 142 16.50 -9.84 8.38
N PHE A 143 15.54 -10.67 8.82
CA PHE A 143 14.38 -10.19 9.56
C PHE A 143 14.76 -9.57 10.90
N ARG A 144 15.74 -10.11 11.61
CA ARG A 144 16.27 -9.48 12.85
C ARG A 144 16.80 -8.08 12.57
N ALA A 145 17.59 -7.90 11.53
CA ALA A 145 18.11 -6.59 11.14
C ALA A 145 16.98 -5.62 10.75
N ARG A 146 16.01 -6.11 10.00
CA ARG A 146 14.85 -5.33 9.55
C ARG A 146 13.96 -4.89 10.71
N ILE A 147 13.68 -5.76 11.67
CA ILE A 147 12.89 -5.43 12.88
C ILE A 147 13.61 -4.35 13.71
N ARG A 148 14.95 -4.46 13.89
CA ARG A 148 15.73 -3.42 14.57
C ARG A 148 15.74 -2.09 13.84
N ALA A 149 15.83 -2.12 12.51
CA ALA A 149 15.74 -0.90 11.70
C ALA A 149 14.35 -0.26 11.81
N PHE A 150 13.30 -1.07 11.90
CA PHE A 150 11.94 -0.60 12.08
C PHE A 150 11.73 0.02 13.48
N GLU A 151 12.27 -0.58 14.54
CA GLU A 151 12.29 0.03 15.87
C GLU A 151 12.96 1.42 15.84
N TYR A 152 14.14 1.52 15.20
CA TYR A 152 14.85 2.79 15.06
C TYR A 152 14.04 3.83 14.27
N TYR A 153 13.40 3.41 13.16
CA TYR A 153 12.49 4.26 12.39
C TYR A 153 11.31 4.73 13.26
N LYS A 154 10.66 3.84 14.00
CA LYS A 154 9.54 4.19 14.89
C LYS A 154 9.94 5.15 16.02
N ALA A 155 11.15 5.03 16.55
CA ALA A 155 11.67 5.99 17.52
C ALA A 155 11.74 7.43 16.96
N GLY A 156 12.00 7.59 15.66
CA GLY A 156 11.99 8.88 14.98
C GLY A 156 10.60 9.55 14.89
N GLU A 157 9.51 8.86 15.22
CA GLU A 157 8.18 9.49 15.31
C GLU A 157 8.08 10.48 16.50
N THR A 158 8.92 10.28 17.55
CA THR A 158 8.92 11.08 18.78
C THR A 158 10.28 11.70 19.12
N ASP A 159 11.34 11.36 18.38
CA ASP A 159 12.70 11.86 18.58
C ASP A 159 13.21 12.50 17.29
N ASP A 160 13.38 13.82 17.30
CA ASP A 160 13.77 14.61 16.12
C ASP A 160 15.20 14.30 15.66
N GLU A 161 16.14 13.94 16.56
CA GLU A 161 17.51 13.59 16.20
C GLU A 161 17.53 12.23 15.46
N ILE A 162 16.80 11.25 15.96
CA ILE A 162 16.62 9.95 15.30
C ILE A 162 15.93 10.15 13.96
N ARG A 163 14.87 10.96 13.90
CA ARG A 163 14.16 11.28 12.66
C ARG A 163 15.11 11.86 11.61
N ALA A 164 15.86 12.89 11.97
CA ALA A 164 16.82 13.52 11.06
C ALA A 164 17.88 12.54 10.55
N ASN A 165 18.33 11.61 11.41
CA ASN A 165 19.29 10.58 11.02
C ASN A 165 18.67 9.56 10.05
N VAL A 166 17.44 9.10 10.29
CA VAL A 166 16.72 8.20 9.39
C VAL A 166 16.51 8.86 8.02
N VAL A 167 16.04 10.12 7.99
CA VAL A 167 15.85 10.89 6.76
C VAL A 167 17.18 11.00 6.00
N ASN A 168 18.29 11.34 6.67
CA ASN A 168 19.59 11.43 6.04
C ASN A 168 20.09 10.10 5.45
N ILE A 169 19.89 8.98 6.16
CA ILE A 169 20.25 7.63 5.66
C ILE A 169 19.46 7.32 4.39
N VAL A 170 18.13 7.53 4.41
CA VAL A 170 17.26 7.20 3.27
C VAL A 170 17.50 8.16 2.10
N THR A 171 17.73 9.44 2.35
CA THR A 171 18.12 10.44 1.34
C THR A 171 19.39 10.00 0.60
N LYS A 172 20.44 9.62 1.33
CA LYS A 172 21.70 9.14 0.74
C LYS A 172 21.52 7.86 -0.08
N TRP A 173 20.67 6.95 0.38
CA TRP A 173 20.42 5.70 -0.32
C TRP A 173 19.53 5.86 -1.55
N SER A 174 18.47 6.68 -1.45
CA SER A 174 17.47 6.85 -2.51
C SER A 174 17.86 7.90 -3.56
N GLY A 175 18.73 8.86 -3.20
CA GLY A 175 19.04 10.02 -4.01
C GLY A 175 17.87 11.00 -4.15
N LYS A 176 16.87 10.91 -3.29
CA LYS A 176 15.73 11.83 -3.25
C LYS A 176 16.03 13.00 -2.32
N GLU A 177 15.30 14.12 -2.50
CA GLU A 177 15.44 15.30 -1.63
C GLU A 177 14.98 14.99 -0.20
N PRO A 178 15.61 15.58 0.84
CA PRO A 178 15.28 15.32 2.23
C PRO A 178 13.81 15.56 2.59
N ASP A 179 13.21 16.65 2.10
CA ASP A 179 11.81 17.01 2.37
C ASP A 179 10.83 15.96 1.80
N TYR A 180 11.13 15.44 0.60
CA TYR A 180 10.37 14.32 0.05
C TYR A 180 10.50 13.07 0.92
N VAL A 181 11.71 12.73 1.35
CA VAL A 181 11.97 11.55 2.19
C VAL A 181 11.25 11.68 3.53
N GLU A 182 11.31 12.87 4.16
CA GLU A 182 10.62 13.12 5.43
C GLU A 182 9.10 12.99 5.29
N THR A 183 8.52 13.62 4.27
CA THR A 183 7.09 13.51 3.97
C THR A 183 6.68 12.06 3.72
N TYR A 184 7.46 11.33 2.95
CA TYR A 184 7.18 9.93 2.63
C TYR A 184 7.25 9.01 3.85
N LEU A 185 8.24 9.22 4.74
CA LEU A 185 8.46 8.39 5.92
C LEU A 185 7.55 8.79 7.10
N TYR A 186 7.41 10.08 7.36
CA TYR A 186 6.80 10.61 8.59
C TYR A 186 5.58 11.51 8.36
N GLY A 187 5.20 11.75 7.13
CA GLY A 187 4.03 12.59 6.78
C GLY A 187 2.67 11.93 7.05
N GLY A 188 2.63 10.75 7.65
CA GLY A 188 1.39 10.05 8.05
C GLY A 188 0.61 9.39 6.91
N VAL A 189 1.07 9.51 5.66
CA VAL A 189 0.39 8.94 4.49
C VAL A 189 0.83 7.50 4.18
N THR A 190 2.00 7.08 4.68
CA THR A 190 2.54 5.74 4.49
C THR A 190 2.58 5.00 5.82
N LYS A 191 2.04 3.79 5.85
CA LYS A 191 2.20 2.90 7.01
C LYS A 191 3.22 1.83 6.68
N TYR A 192 4.21 1.68 7.56
CA TYR A 192 5.23 0.65 7.48
C TYR A 192 4.96 -0.41 8.53
N ALA A 193 5.13 -1.66 8.14
CA ALA A 193 5.12 -2.82 9.03
C ALA A 193 6.22 -3.79 8.57
N THR A 194 6.69 -4.62 9.47
CA THR A 194 7.69 -5.63 9.17
C THR A 194 7.13 -7.04 9.09
N ASP A 195 5.93 -7.26 9.66
CA ASP A 195 5.30 -8.56 9.69
C ASP A 195 4.79 -9.01 8.31
N PRO A 196 4.64 -10.31 8.06
CA PRO A 196 4.07 -10.86 6.83
C PRO A 196 2.63 -10.42 6.59
N ASN A 197 1.82 -10.28 7.64
CA ASN A 197 0.41 -9.90 7.60
C ASN A 197 -0.42 -10.79 6.66
N THR A 198 -0.55 -12.06 7.01
CA THR A 198 -1.26 -13.07 6.22
C THR A 198 -2.71 -12.67 5.96
N LYS A 199 -3.41 -12.12 6.96
CA LYS A 199 -4.80 -11.65 6.79
C LYS A 199 -4.92 -10.52 5.75
N GLY A 200 -3.98 -9.58 5.75
CA GLY A 200 -3.94 -8.51 4.76
C GLY A 200 -3.64 -9.03 3.35
N ILE A 201 -2.77 -10.05 3.22
CA ILE A 201 -2.51 -10.73 1.93
C ILE A 201 -3.78 -11.39 1.41
N ILE A 202 -4.52 -12.11 2.25
CA ILE A 202 -5.77 -12.77 1.87
C ILE A 202 -6.79 -11.73 1.37
N LYS A 203 -7.01 -10.65 2.14
CA LYS A 203 -7.93 -9.58 1.74
C LYS A 203 -7.57 -8.96 0.37
N TYR A 204 -6.28 -8.73 0.13
CA TYR A 204 -5.84 -8.18 -1.16
C TYR A 204 -6.07 -9.17 -2.31
N VAL A 205 -5.79 -10.45 -2.11
CA VAL A 205 -6.03 -11.48 -3.13
C VAL A 205 -7.53 -11.62 -3.42
N GLU A 206 -8.39 -11.53 -2.42
CA GLU A 206 -9.84 -11.49 -2.60
C GLU A 206 -10.27 -10.27 -3.43
N ALA A 207 -9.78 -9.07 -3.09
CA ALA A 207 -10.06 -7.86 -3.85
C ALA A 207 -9.58 -7.97 -5.32
N ALA A 208 -8.38 -8.51 -5.53
CA ALA A 208 -7.81 -8.74 -6.85
C ALA A 208 -8.62 -9.78 -7.66
N ASN A 209 -9.12 -10.82 -7.01
CA ASN A 209 -10.00 -11.80 -7.64
C ASN A 209 -11.36 -11.18 -8.01
N ASN A 210 -11.97 -10.42 -7.11
CA ASN A 210 -13.24 -9.73 -7.32
C ASN A 210 -13.15 -8.67 -8.43
N SER A 211 -11.97 -8.05 -8.61
CA SER A 211 -11.71 -7.11 -9.72
C SER A 211 -11.51 -7.81 -11.08
N GLY A 212 -11.41 -9.13 -11.10
CA GLY A 212 -11.08 -9.89 -12.30
C GLY A 212 -9.60 -9.86 -12.69
N LEU A 213 -8.73 -9.21 -11.89
CA LEU A 213 -7.29 -9.15 -12.14
C LEU A 213 -6.66 -10.54 -12.25
N LEU A 214 -7.16 -11.51 -11.48
CA LEU A 214 -6.64 -12.87 -11.43
C LEU A 214 -7.28 -13.83 -12.45
N LYS A 215 -8.31 -13.39 -13.20
CA LYS A 215 -9.01 -14.24 -14.18
C LYS A 215 -8.14 -14.69 -15.35
N SER A 216 -7.07 -13.96 -15.66
CA SER A 216 -6.13 -14.31 -16.72
C SER A 216 -5.06 -15.33 -16.28
N ALA A 217 -4.94 -15.60 -14.99
CA ALA A 217 -4.03 -16.59 -14.45
C ALA A 217 -4.60 -18.00 -14.68
N ALA A 218 -3.75 -18.98 -14.95
CA ALA A 218 -4.14 -20.38 -15.05
C ALA A 218 -4.44 -21.03 -13.66
N ILE A 219 -4.86 -20.21 -12.69
CA ILE A 219 -5.11 -20.59 -11.31
C ILE A 219 -6.56 -20.26 -10.99
N ASP A 220 -7.28 -21.25 -10.48
CA ASP A 220 -8.61 -21.06 -9.90
C ASP A 220 -8.48 -20.58 -8.45
N PHE A 221 -8.57 -19.26 -8.25
CA PHE A 221 -8.48 -18.65 -6.92
C PHE A 221 -9.68 -18.98 -6.01
N GLY A 222 -10.77 -19.52 -6.54
CA GLY A 222 -11.88 -20.05 -5.72
C GLY A 222 -11.51 -21.30 -4.94
N THR A 223 -10.51 -22.05 -5.42
CA THR A 223 -10.01 -23.29 -4.79
C THR A 223 -8.55 -23.20 -4.35
N TYR A 224 -7.86 -22.11 -4.68
CA TYR A 224 -6.45 -21.93 -4.38
C TYR A 224 -6.23 -21.49 -2.92
N ASP A 225 -5.51 -22.28 -2.16
CA ASP A 225 -5.09 -21.91 -0.81
C ASP A 225 -3.89 -20.96 -0.86
N ILE A 226 -4.16 -19.66 -0.78
CA ILE A 226 -3.12 -18.63 -0.75
C ILE A 226 -2.22 -18.79 0.47
N THR A 227 -2.72 -19.30 1.60
CA THR A 227 -1.94 -19.45 2.82
C THR A 227 -0.81 -20.47 2.67
N ALA A 228 -0.96 -21.45 1.76
CA ALA A 228 0.12 -22.40 1.44
C ALA A 228 1.38 -21.72 0.86
N ASN A 229 1.26 -20.48 0.39
CA ASN A 229 2.38 -19.71 -0.16
C ASN A 229 2.87 -18.59 0.77
N VAL A 230 2.28 -18.45 1.95
CA VAL A 230 2.73 -17.49 2.98
C VAL A 230 3.52 -18.27 4.04
N ASN A 231 4.79 -17.93 4.22
CA ASN A 231 5.63 -18.53 5.25
C ASN A 231 6.07 -17.47 6.27
N THR A 232 5.50 -17.52 7.45
CA THR A 232 5.79 -16.60 8.56
C THR A 232 6.95 -17.05 9.44
N GLY A 233 7.38 -18.32 9.34
CA GLY A 233 8.24 -18.97 10.33
C GLY A 233 9.62 -18.35 10.49
N ALA A 234 10.25 -17.81 9.44
CA ALA A 234 11.56 -17.15 9.58
C ALA A 234 11.43 -15.77 10.28
N TYR A 235 10.34 -15.04 10.03
CA TYR A 235 10.04 -13.79 10.73
C TYR A 235 9.72 -14.04 12.21
N GLU A 236 8.86 -15.00 12.49
CA GLU A 236 8.48 -15.40 13.85
C GLU A 236 9.69 -15.82 14.68
N GLU A 237 10.60 -16.63 14.12
CA GLU A 237 11.86 -17.04 14.76
C GLU A 237 12.74 -15.80 15.09
N ALA A 238 12.88 -14.90 14.14
CA ALA A 238 13.64 -13.66 14.32
C ALA A 238 13.07 -12.78 15.45
N LEU A 239 11.75 -12.61 15.45
CA LEU A 239 11.06 -11.77 16.44
C LEU A 239 11.09 -12.39 17.84
N ASN A 240 10.84 -13.71 17.97
CA ASN A 240 10.95 -14.43 19.25
C ASN A 240 12.37 -14.37 19.83
N ALA A 241 13.40 -14.47 18.98
CA ALA A 241 14.78 -14.31 19.41
C ALA A 241 15.05 -12.89 19.95
N LEU A 242 14.56 -11.84 19.28
CA LEU A 242 14.70 -10.46 19.75
C LEU A 242 13.98 -10.21 21.07
N VAL A 243 12.77 -10.73 21.25
CA VAL A 243 12.01 -10.66 22.51
C VAL A 243 12.79 -11.37 23.64
N SER A 244 13.31 -12.56 23.37
CA SER A 244 14.05 -13.34 24.37
C SER A 244 15.37 -12.67 24.80
N GLU A 245 16.08 -12.08 23.85
CA GLU A 245 17.36 -11.37 24.10
C GLU A 245 17.15 -10.00 24.78
N ASN A 246 15.96 -9.42 24.65
CA ASN A 246 15.62 -8.07 25.17
C ASN A 246 14.26 -8.11 25.90
N PRO A 247 14.15 -8.80 27.04
CA PRO A 247 12.86 -9.07 27.68
C PRO A 247 12.11 -7.79 28.15
N ASP A 248 12.86 -6.71 28.39
CA ASP A 248 12.31 -5.41 28.82
C ASP A 248 11.96 -4.50 27.64
N ASN A 249 12.18 -4.94 26.40
CA ASN A 249 11.88 -4.12 25.21
C ASN A 249 10.41 -4.23 24.85
N VAL A 250 9.65 -3.18 25.22
CA VAL A 250 8.21 -3.09 25.00
C VAL A 250 7.82 -3.06 23.50
N PHE A 251 8.71 -2.56 22.63
CA PHE A 251 8.47 -2.52 21.19
C PHE A 251 8.43 -3.93 20.59
N TYR A 252 9.39 -4.80 20.91
CA TYR A 252 9.38 -6.18 20.40
C TYR A 252 8.22 -7.00 20.96
N ALA A 253 7.84 -6.76 22.22
CA ALA A 253 6.68 -7.42 22.82
C ALA A 253 5.35 -7.01 22.13
N ALA A 254 5.18 -5.72 21.86
CA ALA A 254 4.03 -5.22 21.11
C ALA A 254 3.98 -5.78 19.68
N LEU A 255 5.11 -5.75 18.97
CA LEU A 255 5.22 -6.27 17.61
C LEU A 255 4.90 -7.77 17.54
N LEU A 256 5.27 -8.55 18.58
CA LEU A 256 4.91 -9.97 18.66
C LEU A 256 3.40 -10.18 18.88
N ALA A 257 2.75 -9.31 19.63
CA ALA A 257 1.30 -9.35 19.80
C ALA A 257 0.58 -9.04 18.47
N GLU A 258 1.00 -7.98 17.76
CA GLU A 258 0.48 -7.61 16.44
C GLU A 258 0.69 -8.75 15.42
N PHE A 259 1.89 -9.35 15.40
CA PHE A 259 2.19 -10.49 14.52
C PHE A 259 1.22 -11.65 14.75
N LYS A 260 0.93 -12.03 16.00
CA LYS A 260 0.00 -13.11 16.34
C LYS A 260 -1.43 -12.80 15.95
N GLU A 261 -1.82 -11.53 15.95
CA GLU A 261 -3.14 -11.10 15.52
C GLU A 261 -3.27 -11.13 13.99
N ALA A 262 -2.24 -10.75 13.26
CA ALA A 262 -2.26 -10.59 11.81
C ALA A 262 -2.02 -11.90 11.02
N ASN A 263 -1.51 -12.94 11.67
CA ASN A 263 -1.13 -14.21 11.08
C ASN A 263 -1.78 -15.42 11.74
#